data_d7704868a2edb50c8200a05ef552ec0b
#
_entry.id   d7704868a2edb50c8200a05ef552ec0b
#
_cell.length_a   1.000
_cell.length_b   1.000
_cell.length_c   1.000
_cell.angle_alpha   90.00
_cell.angle_beta   90.00
_cell.angle_gamma   90.00
#
_symmetry.space_group_name_H-M   'P 1'
#
loop_
_entity.id
_entity.type
_entity.pdbx_description
1 polymer ?
#
loop_
_entity_poly.entity_id
_entity_poly.type
_entity_poly.pdbx_seq_one_letter_code
_entity_poly.pdbx_strand_id
1 'polypeptide(L)'
;KVKRILKKINALKEKMESLSDQELAAKTVEFRQRLAKGATLDDLLVEAFAVVREADKRVLGMFPYDVQVMGGIVIHQGNVAEMNTGEGKTLTATMPVYLNALTGKGTMLITTNDYLAKRDAEEMGQVYRFLGLTIGVPLTDDPKDELSVEEKKKIYESDIIYTTNGGLGFDYLGDNLASNEKGKFLRPFDYVIIDEIDDILLDSAQTPLIIAGAPRVQSNHYGIIDTLVTTLVEGEDYIFKEEKDEVWLTTKGAKAAESFLGIDHFYKEEHAVFARHLVYAIRAHKLFTKDKDYVIRGDEMVLVDKGTGRLMEMTKLQGGLHQAIE
;
A
#
# COMPACT_ATOMS: atom_id res chain seq x y z
N LYS A 1 -9.58 1.00 -32.75
CA LYS A 1 -9.81 -0.36 -32.23
C LYS A 1 -10.84 -0.31 -31.09
N VAL A 2 -10.65 0.48 -30.03
CA VAL A 2 -11.53 0.58 -28.86
C VAL A 2 -12.99 0.91 -29.23
N LYS A 3 -13.24 1.98 -30.03
CA LYS A 3 -14.60 2.34 -30.47
C LYS A 3 -15.35 1.21 -31.22
N ARG A 4 -14.62 0.32 -31.91
CA ARG A 4 -15.23 -0.83 -32.59
C ARG A 4 -15.67 -1.90 -31.58
N ILE A 5 -14.89 -2.12 -30.52
CA ILE A 5 -15.24 -3.04 -29.42
C ILE A 5 -16.44 -2.46 -28.66
N LEU A 6 -16.41 -1.19 -28.29
CA LEU A 6 -17.53 -0.49 -27.64
C LEU A 6 -18.85 -0.65 -28.41
N LYS A 7 -18.82 -0.48 -29.75
CA LYS A 7 -20.03 -0.67 -30.57
C LYS A 7 -20.62 -2.08 -30.45
N LYS A 8 -19.76 -3.12 -30.35
CA LYS A 8 -20.19 -4.49 -30.14
C LYS A 8 -20.79 -4.70 -28.75
N ILE A 9 -20.19 -4.11 -27.71
CA ILE A 9 -20.70 -4.15 -26.32
C ILE A 9 -22.08 -3.50 -26.26
N ASN A 10 -22.24 -2.31 -26.84
CA ASN A 10 -23.51 -1.58 -26.88
C ASN A 10 -24.62 -2.36 -27.60
N ALA A 11 -24.27 -3.12 -28.65
CA ALA A 11 -25.23 -3.94 -29.37
C ALA A 11 -25.79 -5.11 -28.52
N LEU A 12 -25.15 -5.47 -27.42
CA LEU A 12 -25.62 -6.53 -26.49
C LEU A 12 -26.52 -5.98 -25.38
N LYS A 13 -26.73 -4.67 -25.27
CA LYS A 13 -27.47 -4.04 -24.16
C LYS A 13 -28.87 -4.68 -23.96
N GLU A 14 -29.72 -4.69 -25.00
CA GLU A 14 -31.08 -5.23 -24.91
C GLU A 14 -31.08 -6.72 -24.54
N LYS A 15 -30.13 -7.49 -25.09
CA LYS A 15 -29.95 -8.90 -24.76
C LYS A 15 -29.63 -9.09 -23.27
N MET A 16 -28.76 -8.30 -22.68
CA MET A 16 -28.43 -8.40 -21.24
C MET A 16 -29.61 -7.95 -20.39
N GLU A 17 -30.31 -6.89 -20.77
CA GLU A 17 -31.52 -6.41 -20.07
C GLU A 17 -32.64 -7.45 -20.04
N SER A 18 -32.76 -8.31 -21.06
CA SER A 18 -33.78 -9.36 -21.12
C SER A 18 -33.51 -10.58 -20.25
N LEU A 19 -32.27 -10.75 -19.74
CA LEU A 19 -31.91 -11.85 -18.86
C LEU A 19 -32.46 -11.64 -17.45
N SER A 20 -32.89 -12.71 -16.81
CA SER A 20 -33.15 -12.70 -15.36
C SER A 20 -31.85 -12.57 -14.58
N ASP A 21 -31.93 -12.23 -13.29
CA ASP A 21 -30.75 -12.13 -12.42
C ASP A 21 -29.96 -13.43 -12.35
N GLN A 22 -30.68 -14.57 -12.32
CA GLN A 22 -30.05 -15.89 -12.32
C GLN A 22 -29.31 -16.19 -13.63
N GLU A 23 -29.91 -15.84 -14.76
CA GLU A 23 -29.29 -16.04 -16.07
C GLU A 23 -28.08 -15.11 -16.26
N LEU A 24 -28.16 -13.87 -15.77
CA LEU A 24 -27.04 -12.92 -15.82
C LEU A 24 -25.88 -13.42 -14.97
N ALA A 25 -26.12 -13.85 -13.73
CA ALA A 25 -25.10 -14.41 -12.84
C ALA A 25 -24.51 -15.72 -13.40
N ALA A 26 -25.31 -16.58 -14.04
CA ALA A 26 -24.86 -17.83 -14.66
C ALA A 26 -23.84 -17.59 -15.80
N LYS A 27 -23.76 -16.38 -16.37
CA LYS A 27 -22.77 -16.04 -17.39
C LYS A 27 -21.33 -16.23 -16.91
N THR A 28 -21.04 -16.02 -15.63
CA THR A 28 -19.73 -16.28 -15.05
C THR A 28 -19.32 -17.75 -15.21
N VAL A 29 -20.23 -18.67 -14.95
CA VAL A 29 -19.95 -20.11 -15.11
C VAL A 29 -19.77 -20.46 -16.60
N GLU A 30 -20.60 -19.90 -17.48
CA GLU A 30 -20.47 -20.08 -18.94
C GLU A 30 -19.10 -19.61 -19.43
N PHE A 31 -18.65 -18.39 -19.01
CA PHE A 31 -17.37 -17.83 -19.41
C PHE A 31 -16.19 -18.67 -18.91
N ARG A 32 -16.22 -19.12 -17.66
CA ARG A 32 -15.19 -20.02 -17.11
C ARG A 32 -15.10 -21.33 -17.87
N GLN A 33 -16.24 -21.89 -18.28
CA GLN A 33 -16.28 -23.10 -19.13
C GLN A 33 -15.69 -22.84 -20.52
N ARG A 34 -15.92 -21.67 -21.10
CA ARG A 34 -15.34 -21.30 -22.40
C ARG A 34 -13.81 -21.11 -22.29
N LEU A 35 -13.32 -20.48 -21.22
CA LEU A 35 -11.89 -20.39 -20.93
C LEU A 35 -11.25 -21.78 -20.78
N ALA A 36 -11.89 -22.69 -20.06
CA ALA A 36 -11.40 -24.06 -19.89
C ALA A 36 -11.36 -24.85 -21.23
N LYS A 37 -12.16 -24.44 -22.22
CA LYS A 37 -12.16 -24.99 -23.57
C LYS A 37 -11.22 -24.30 -24.55
N GLY A 38 -10.41 -23.35 -24.07
CA GLY A 38 -9.38 -22.68 -24.84
C GLY A 38 -9.75 -21.31 -25.43
N ALA A 39 -10.91 -20.73 -25.04
CA ALA A 39 -11.19 -19.34 -25.36
C ALA A 39 -10.23 -18.41 -24.61
N THR A 40 -9.95 -17.25 -25.18
CA THR A 40 -9.14 -16.20 -24.56
C THR A 40 -10.01 -15.17 -23.84
N LEU A 41 -9.43 -14.35 -22.96
CA LEU A 41 -10.14 -13.22 -22.35
C LEU A 41 -10.61 -12.20 -23.41
N ASP A 42 -9.83 -11.99 -24.47
CA ASP A 42 -10.22 -11.12 -25.59
C ASP A 42 -11.47 -11.64 -26.32
N ASP A 43 -11.65 -12.96 -26.43
CA ASP A 43 -12.87 -13.56 -27.01
C ASP A 43 -14.11 -13.32 -26.14
N LEU A 44 -13.92 -13.21 -24.82
CA LEU A 44 -14.99 -12.96 -23.85
C LEU A 44 -15.28 -11.49 -23.60
N LEU A 45 -14.32 -10.59 -23.89
CA LEU A 45 -14.34 -9.18 -23.51
C LEU A 45 -15.69 -8.51 -23.80
N VAL A 46 -16.22 -8.68 -25.01
CA VAL A 46 -17.45 -8.01 -25.45
C VAL A 46 -18.65 -8.44 -24.61
N GLU A 47 -18.80 -9.75 -24.39
CA GLU A 47 -19.93 -10.30 -23.62
C GLU A 47 -19.74 -10.00 -22.12
N ALA A 48 -18.54 -10.20 -21.58
CA ALA A 48 -18.25 -9.97 -20.17
C ALA A 48 -18.48 -8.50 -19.77
N PHE A 49 -18.03 -7.54 -20.57
CA PHE A 49 -18.29 -6.13 -20.32
C PHE A 49 -19.77 -5.77 -20.39
N ALA A 50 -20.52 -6.36 -21.33
CA ALA A 50 -21.96 -6.17 -21.40
C ALA A 50 -22.69 -6.73 -20.16
N VAL A 51 -22.26 -7.88 -19.65
CA VAL A 51 -22.77 -8.50 -18.41
C VAL A 51 -22.52 -7.59 -17.21
N VAL A 52 -21.29 -7.09 -17.03
CA VAL A 52 -20.94 -6.21 -15.90
C VAL A 52 -21.72 -4.90 -15.95
N ARG A 53 -21.83 -4.26 -17.10
CA ARG A 53 -22.63 -3.03 -17.25
C ARG A 53 -24.07 -3.19 -16.81
N GLU A 54 -24.69 -4.33 -17.14
CA GLU A 54 -26.04 -4.61 -16.71
C GLU A 54 -26.10 -4.95 -15.21
N ALA A 55 -25.10 -5.67 -14.70
CA ALA A 55 -24.98 -5.94 -13.26
C ALA A 55 -24.77 -4.66 -12.45
N ASP A 56 -23.91 -3.74 -12.89
CA ASP A 56 -23.71 -2.42 -12.28
C ASP A 56 -25.03 -1.64 -12.19
N LYS A 57 -25.82 -1.67 -13.27
CA LYS A 57 -27.15 -1.04 -13.30
C LYS A 57 -28.11 -1.64 -12.29
N ARG A 58 -28.17 -2.97 -12.20
CA ARG A 58 -29.11 -3.66 -11.30
C ARG A 58 -28.72 -3.53 -9.84
N VAL A 59 -27.45 -3.67 -9.53
CA VAL A 59 -26.93 -3.74 -8.16
C VAL A 59 -26.69 -2.34 -7.59
N LEU A 60 -26.06 -1.46 -8.37
CA LEU A 60 -25.63 -0.13 -7.92
C LEU A 60 -26.56 1.00 -8.42
N GLY A 61 -27.48 0.71 -9.35
CA GLY A 61 -28.27 1.74 -10.04
C GLY A 61 -27.46 2.58 -11.03
N MET A 62 -26.21 2.20 -11.32
CA MET A 62 -25.27 2.95 -12.17
C MET A 62 -24.98 2.18 -13.44
N PHE A 63 -25.32 2.77 -14.60
CA PHE A 63 -24.99 2.17 -15.90
C PHE A 63 -23.74 2.85 -16.47
N PRO A 64 -22.59 2.17 -16.60
CA PRO A 64 -21.36 2.76 -17.10
C PRO A 64 -21.52 3.47 -18.44
N TYR A 65 -21.02 4.71 -18.53
CA TYR A 65 -21.02 5.48 -19.77
C TYR A 65 -20.02 4.94 -20.79
N ASP A 66 -20.23 5.25 -22.05
CA ASP A 66 -19.36 4.81 -23.15
C ASP A 66 -17.88 5.14 -22.94
N VAL A 67 -17.58 6.30 -22.36
CA VAL A 67 -16.20 6.70 -22.03
C VAL A 67 -15.58 5.82 -20.96
N GLN A 68 -16.37 5.40 -19.96
CA GLN A 68 -15.94 4.48 -18.92
C GLN A 68 -15.68 3.08 -19.47
N VAL A 69 -16.54 2.59 -20.37
CA VAL A 69 -16.32 1.32 -21.07
C VAL A 69 -15.04 1.37 -21.91
N MET A 70 -14.77 2.50 -22.59
CA MET A 70 -13.53 2.68 -23.34
C MET A 70 -12.31 2.65 -22.39
N GLY A 71 -12.37 3.31 -21.25
CA GLY A 71 -11.36 3.25 -20.19
C GLY A 71 -11.09 1.81 -19.75
N GLY A 72 -12.14 1.06 -19.40
CA GLY A 72 -12.02 -0.34 -19.02
C GLY A 72 -11.36 -1.22 -20.09
N ILE A 73 -11.67 -1.00 -21.39
CA ILE A 73 -11.02 -1.72 -22.50
C ILE A 73 -9.52 -1.40 -22.56
N VAL A 74 -9.15 -0.14 -22.37
CA VAL A 74 -7.76 0.32 -22.40
C VAL A 74 -6.96 -0.30 -21.25
N ILE A 75 -7.53 -0.32 -20.04
CA ILE A 75 -6.94 -0.93 -18.84
C ILE A 75 -6.78 -2.45 -19.04
N HIS A 76 -7.81 -3.15 -19.53
CA HIS A 76 -7.70 -4.58 -19.81
C HIS A 76 -6.56 -4.91 -20.79
N GLN A 77 -6.26 -4.00 -21.74
CA GLN A 77 -5.18 -4.16 -22.71
C GLN A 77 -3.79 -3.84 -22.14
N GLY A 78 -3.64 -3.65 -20.83
CA GLY A 78 -2.37 -3.35 -20.18
C GLY A 78 -1.85 -1.94 -20.43
N ASN A 79 -2.75 -0.98 -20.67
CA ASN A 79 -2.39 0.41 -20.91
C ASN A 79 -2.84 1.31 -19.74
N VAL A 80 -2.34 2.54 -19.71
CA VAL A 80 -2.78 3.59 -18.78
C VAL A 80 -4.01 4.29 -19.36
N ALA A 81 -5.04 4.46 -18.53
CA ALA A 81 -6.23 5.25 -18.83
C ALA A 81 -6.26 6.47 -17.91
N GLU A 82 -6.06 7.66 -18.47
CA GLU A 82 -6.21 8.91 -17.74
C GLU A 82 -7.70 9.30 -17.68
N MET A 83 -8.19 9.50 -16.47
CA MET A 83 -9.56 9.94 -16.19
C MET A 83 -9.52 11.00 -15.09
N ASN A 84 -10.27 12.09 -15.27
CA ASN A 84 -10.35 13.14 -14.28
C ASN A 84 -11.06 12.67 -13.00
N THR A 85 -10.82 13.38 -11.91
CA THR A 85 -11.55 13.17 -10.65
C THR A 85 -13.05 13.34 -10.88
N GLY A 86 -13.85 12.42 -10.36
CA GLY A 86 -15.31 12.43 -10.52
C GLY A 86 -15.84 11.79 -11.81
N GLU A 87 -15.00 11.33 -12.73
CA GLU A 87 -15.46 10.64 -13.96
C GLU A 87 -15.81 9.15 -13.73
N GLY A 88 -15.74 8.68 -12.49
CA GLY A 88 -16.15 7.33 -12.11
C GLY A 88 -15.11 6.25 -12.43
N LYS A 89 -13.83 6.50 -12.08
CA LYS A 89 -12.73 5.52 -12.20
C LYS A 89 -13.08 4.19 -11.55
N THR A 90 -13.65 4.21 -10.35
CA THR A 90 -14.04 3.01 -9.59
C THR A 90 -15.04 2.15 -10.35
N LEU A 91 -16.07 2.75 -10.95
CA LEU A 91 -17.05 2.04 -11.79
C LEU A 91 -16.42 1.53 -13.09
N THR A 92 -15.49 2.29 -13.67
CA THR A 92 -14.74 1.87 -14.86
C THR A 92 -13.95 0.58 -14.62
N ALA A 93 -13.38 0.44 -13.43
CA ALA A 93 -12.57 -0.71 -13.06
C ALA A 93 -13.40 -2.01 -12.93
N THR A 94 -14.71 -1.94 -12.69
CA THR A 94 -15.55 -3.14 -12.51
C THR A 94 -15.46 -4.09 -13.70
N MET A 95 -15.45 -3.56 -14.91
CA MET A 95 -15.46 -4.34 -16.14
C MET A 95 -14.16 -5.14 -16.38
N PRO A 96 -12.96 -4.51 -16.38
CA PRO A 96 -11.71 -5.25 -16.53
C PRO A 96 -11.38 -6.12 -15.33
N VAL A 97 -11.76 -5.77 -14.10
CA VAL A 97 -11.60 -6.62 -12.92
C VAL A 97 -12.40 -7.90 -13.08
N TYR A 98 -13.69 -7.80 -13.41
CA TYR A 98 -14.53 -8.98 -13.63
C TYR A 98 -13.97 -9.91 -14.72
N LEU A 99 -13.65 -9.34 -15.89
CA LEU A 99 -13.14 -10.13 -17.01
C LEU A 99 -11.88 -10.92 -16.65
N ASN A 100 -10.92 -10.28 -15.98
CA ASN A 100 -9.66 -10.94 -15.61
C ASN A 100 -9.86 -11.92 -14.45
N ALA A 101 -10.77 -11.67 -13.53
CA ALA A 101 -11.11 -12.57 -12.42
C ALA A 101 -11.73 -13.90 -12.88
N LEU A 102 -12.26 -13.97 -14.10
CA LEU A 102 -12.78 -15.22 -14.67
C LEU A 102 -11.71 -16.32 -14.79
N THR A 103 -10.44 -15.96 -14.87
CA THR A 103 -9.33 -16.93 -14.90
C THR A 103 -9.20 -17.74 -13.61
N GLY A 104 -9.73 -17.25 -12.49
CA GLY A 104 -9.57 -17.85 -11.16
C GLY A 104 -8.14 -17.71 -10.58
N LYS A 105 -7.25 -16.98 -11.26
CA LYS A 105 -5.85 -16.82 -10.82
C LYS A 105 -5.63 -15.65 -9.86
N GLY A 106 -6.63 -14.85 -9.61
CA GLY A 106 -6.61 -13.67 -8.76
C GLY A 106 -6.32 -12.40 -9.51
N THR A 107 -7.27 -11.50 -9.42
CA THR A 107 -7.18 -10.15 -9.95
C THR A 107 -7.06 -9.20 -8.78
N MET A 108 -6.10 -8.28 -8.82
CA MET A 108 -5.88 -7.32 -7.74
C MET A 108 -6.24 -5.92 -8.21
N LEU A 109 -6.85 -5.14 -7.31
CA LEU A 109 -6.99 -3.69 -7.43
C LEU A 109 -6.24 -3.04 -6.26
N ILE A 110 -5.26 -2.20 -6.61
CA ILE A 110 -4.38 -1.53 -5.67
C ILE A 110 -4.70 -0.04 -5.66
N THR A 111 -4.88 0.52 -4.48
CA THR A 111 -5.10 1.95 -4.25
C THR A 111 -4.14 2.50 -3.20
N THR A 112 -4.20 3.79 -2.93
CA THR A 112 -3.23 4.51 -2.09
C THR A 112 -3.44 4.34 -0.59
N ASN A 113 -4.64 4.02 -0.12
CA ASN A 113 -4.94 3.89 1.30
C ASN A 113 -6.03 2.87 1.62
N ASP A 114 -6.02 2.38 2.87
CA ASP A 114 -6.88 1.31 3.35
C ASP A 114 -8.36 1.67 3.32
N TYR A 115 -8.70 2.92 3.56
CA TYR A 115 -10.08 3.38 3.51
C TYR A 115 -10.66 3.22 2.10
N LEU A 116 -9.94 3.64 1.07
CA LEU A 116 -10.36 3.50 -0.32
C LEU A 116 -10.48 2.03 -0.71
N ALA A 117 -9.49 1.21 -0.36
CA ALA A 117 -9.51 -0.22 -0.66
C ALA A 117 -10.74 -0.92 -0.05
N LYS A 118 -11.04 -0.64 1.22
CA LYS A 118 -12.21 -1.21 1.92
C LYS A 118 -13.53 -0.71 1.35
N ARG A 119 -13.66 0.61 1.15
CA ARG A 119 -14.86 1.23 0.58
C ARG A 119 -15.17 0.66 -0.81
N ASP A 120 -14.17 0.62 -1.69
CA ASP A 120 -14.37 0.17 -3.07
C ASP A 120 -14.66 -1.34 -3.13
N ALA A 121 -14.04 -2.13 -2.25
CA ALA A 121 -14.35 -3.55 -2.09
C ALA A 121 -15.78 -3.79 -1.57
N GLU A 122 -16.29 -2.93 -0.70
CA GLU A 122 -17.67 -3.02 -0.20
C GLU A 122 -18.68 -2.61 -1.28
N GLU A 123 -18.48 -1.45 -1.90
CA GLU A 123 -19.40 -0.90 -2.91
C GLU A 123 -19.40 -1.73 -4.19
N MET A 124 -18.26 -1.89 -4.86
CA MET A 124 -18.18 -2.64 -6.12
C MET A 124 -18.25 -4.15 -5.90
N GLY A 125 -17.86 -4.61 -4.73
CA GLY A 125 -17.96 -6.01 -4.33
C GLY A 125 -19.36 -6.59 -4.41
N GLN A 126 -20.40 -5.76 -4.28
CA GLN A 126 -21.79 -6.20 -4.44
C GLN A 126 -22.04 -6.73 -5.86
N VAL A 127 -21.49 -6.06 -6.88
CA VAL A 127 -21.61 -6.48 -8.29
C VAL A 127 -20.90 -7.81 -8.53
N TYR A 128 -19.69 -7.96 -8.01
CA TYR A 128 -18.94 -9.20 -8.20
C TYR A 128 -19.58 -10.38 -7.48
N ARG A 129 -20.08 -10.18 -6.24
CA ARG A 129 -20.83 -11.23 -5.51
C ARG A 129 -22.11 -11.60 -6.22
N PHE A 130 -22.84 -10.62 -6.77
CA PHE A 130 -24.03 -10.87 -7.59
C PHE A 130 -23.68 -11.75 -8.81
N LEU A 131 -22.53 -11.55 -9.42
CA LEU A 131 -22.02 -12.34 -10.54
C LEU A 131 -21.33 -13.65 -10.11
N GLY A 132 -21.30 -13.97 -8.81
CA GLY A 132 -20.78 -15.24 -8.28
C GLY A 132 -19.27 -15.29 -8.10
N LEU A 133 -18.60 -14.13 -7.96
CA LEU A 133 -17.17 -14.04 -7.65
C LEU A 133 -16.92 -13.74 -6.17
N THR A 134 -15.76 -14.18 -5.67
CA THR A 134 -15.30 -13.94 -4.30
C THR A 134 -14.38 -12.74 -4.22
N ILE A 135 -14.44 -12.03 -3.08
CA ILE A 135 -13.65 -10.81 -2.84
C ILE A 135 -12.91 -10.95 -1.53
N GLY A 136 -11.63 -10.60 -1.54
CA GLY A 136 -10.77 -10.56 -0.38
C GLY A 136 -10.19 -9.16 -0.16
N VAL A 137 -10.03 -8.78 1.11
CA VAL A 137 -9.38 -7.53 1.55
C VAL A 137 -8.42 -7.89 2.68
N PRO A 138 -7.10 -7.97 2.42
CA PRO A 138 -6.12 -8.34 3.43
C PRO A 138 -5.72 -7.14 4.31
N LEU A 139 -6.70 -6.40 4.80
CA LEU A 139 -6.52 -5.19 5.62
C LEU A 139 -7.38 -5.31 6.89
N THR A 140 -6.77 -5.07 8.04
CA THR A 140 -7.44 -5.05 9.34
C THR A 140 -8.01 -3.67 9.66
N ASP A 141 -8.95 -3.59 10.60
CA ASP A 141 -9.51 -2.31 11.05
C ASP A 141 -8.61 -1.63 12.07
N ASP A 142 -7.92 -2.41 12.90
CA ASP A 142 -6.90 -1.94 13.82
C ASP A 142 -5.52 -2.34 13.28
N PRO A 143 -4.58 -1.41 13.09
CA PRO A 143 -3.21 -1.71 12.68
C PRO A 143 -2.46 -2.66 13.64
N LYS A 144 -2.96 -2.85 14.86
CA LYS A 144 -2.41 -3.80 15.85
C LYS A 144 -2.90 -5.24 15.64
N ASP A 145 -3.97 -5.41 14.88
CA ASP A 145 -4.51 -6.72 14.56
C ASP A 145 -3.77 -7.29 13.35
N GLU A 146 -2.94 -8.29 13.59
CA GLU A 146 -2.26 -8.99 12.52
C GLU A 146 -3.09 -10.21 12.07
N LEU A 147 -3.33 -10.29 10.75
CA LEU A 147 -3.91 -11.48 10.14
C LEU A 147 -2.92 -12.65 10.21
N SER A 148 -3.37 -13.80 10.65
CA SER A 148 -2.59 -15.04 10.59
C SER A 148 -2.28 -15.44 9.13
N VAL A 149 -1.29 -16.29 8.95
CA VAL A 149 -0.91 -16.83 7.62
C VAL A 149 -2.10 -17.54 6.97
N GLU A 150 -2.87 -18.29 7.72
CA GLU A 150 -4.06 -19.01 7.27
C GLU A 150 -5.16 -18.06 6.80
N GLU A 151 -5.41 -16.97 7.53
CA GLU A 151 -6.38 -15.95 7.16
C GLU A 151 -5.93 -15.21 5.89
N LYS A 152 -4.67 -14.78 5.81
CA LYS A 152 -4.11 -14.17 4.61
C LYS A 152 -4.23 -15.09 3.41
N LYS A 153 -3.88 -16.36 3.55
CA LYS A 153 -4.00 -17.36 2.48
C LYS A 153 -5.43 -17.46 1.96
N LYS A 154 -6.41 -17.59 2.85
CA LYS A 154 -7.83 -17.64 2.48
C LYS A 154 -8.29 -16.38 1.77
N ILE A 155 -7.83 -15.19 2.21
CA ILE A 155 -8.14 -13.92 1.57
C ILE A 155 -7.55 -13.86 0.16
N TYR A 156 -6.26 -14.21 0.02
CA TYR A 156 -5.58 -14.19 -1.28
C TYR A 156 -6.04 -15.29 -2.26
N GLU A 157 -6.77 -16.31 -1.80
CA GLU A 157 -7.44 -17.29 -2.65
C GLU A 157 -8.71 -16.74 -3.34
N SER A 158 -9.20 -15.57 -2.94
CA SER A 158 -10.37 -14.92 -3.57
C SER A 158 -10.12 -14.60 -5.04
N ASP A 159 -11.18 -14.52 -5.84
CA ASP A 159 -11.11 -14.16 -7.25
C ASP A 159 -10.60 -12.73 -7.47
N ILE A 160 -11.01 -11.83 -6.57
CA ILE A 160 -10.70 -10.40 -6.62
C ILE A 160 -10.16 -9.96 -5.26
N ILE A 161 -9.07 -9.21 -5.26
CA ILE A 161 -8.41 -8.70 -4.05
C ILE A 161 -8.29 -7.18 -4.15
N TYR A 162 -8.80 -6.50 -3.15
CA TYR A 162 -8.60 -5.07 -2.96
C TYR A 162 -7.59 -4.85 -1.85
N THR A 163 -6.53 -4.09 -2.15
CA THR A 163 -5.46 -3.83 -1.18
C THR A 163 -4.76 -2.50 -1.47
N THR A 164 -3.76 -2.16 -0.66
CA THR A 164 -2.93 -0.99 -0.87
C THR A 164 -1.53 -1.38 -1.34
N ASN A 165 -0.82 -0.43 -1.95
CA ASN A 165 0.58 -0.63 -2.34
C ASN A 165 1.45 -1.02 -1.14
N GLY A 166 1.27 -0.36 0.02
CA GLY A 166 1.98 -0.69 1.26
C GLY A 166 1.61 -2.07 1.78
N GLY A 167 0.30 -2.38 1.89
CA GLY A 167 -0.18 -3.67 2.37
C GLY A 167 0.35 -4.83 1.53
N LEU A 168 0.20 -4.77 0.21
CA LEU A 168 0.73 -5.81 -0.69
C LEU A 168 2.25 -5.90 -0.63
N GLY A 169 2.95 -4.76 -0.52
CA GLY A 169 4.40 -4.74 -0.44
C GLY A 169 4.92 -5.43 0.82
N PHE A 170 4.33 -5.16 1.99
CA PHE A 170 4.68 -5.85 3.24
C PHE A 170 4.29 -7.33 3.21
N ASP A 171 3.14 -7.67 2.64
CA ASP A 171 2.74 -9.06 2.45
C ASP A 171 3.71 -9.82 1.54
N TYR A 172 4.15 -9.21 0.44
CA TYR A 172 5.16 -9.79 -0.44
C TYR A 172 6.50 -10.02 0.27
N LEU A 173 6.96 -9.05 1.06
CA LEU A 173 8.18 -9.19 1.85
C LEU A 173 8.02 -10.30 2.90
N GLY A 174 6.91 -10.34 3.63
CA GLY A 174 6.60 -11.37 4.62
C GLY A 174 6.56 -12.78 4.01
N ASP A 175 5.91 -12.93 2.87
CA ASP A 175 5.82 -14.20 2.14
C ASP A 175 7.22 -14.70 1.69
N ASN A 176 8.09 -13.79 1.22
CA ASN A 176 9.45 -14.14 0.82
C ASN A 176 10.39 -14.41 2.01
N LEU A 177 10.09 -13.91 3.18
CA LEU A 177 10.82 -14.20 4.42
C LEU A 177 10.38 -15.51 5.08
N ALA A 178 9.33 -16.17 4.58
CA ALA A 178 8.84 -17.43 5.12
C ALA A 178 9.92 -18.52 5.07
N SER A 179 10.17 -19.16 6.19
CA SER A 179 11.20 -20.20 6.32
C SER A 179 10.83 -21.53 5.63
N ASN A 180 9.57 -21.70 5.27
CA ASN A 180 9.05 -22.91 4.62
C ASN A 180 7.75 -22.61 3.86
N GLU A 181 7.31 -23.56 3.01
CA GLU A 181 6.10 -23.41 2.19
C GLU A 181 4.80 -23.21 2.98
N LYS A 182 4.73 -23.65 4.24
CA LYS A 182 3.54 -23.46 5.09
C LYS A 182 3.37 -22.02 5.54
N GLY A 183 4.47 -21.26 5.60
CA GLY A 183 4.43 -19.83 5.93
C GLY A 183 4.10 -18.93 4.74
N LYS A 184 4.00 -19.47 3.54
CA LYS A 184 3.63 -18.73 2.34
C LYS A 184 2.12 -18.65 2.17
N PHE A 185 1.64 -17.50 1.76
CA PHE A 185 0.23 -17.21 1.57
C PHE A 185 -0.10 -16.51 0.25
N LEU A 186 0.89 -15.92 -0.42
CA LEU A 186 0.69 -15.32 -1.74
C LEU A 186 0.69 -16.40 -2.83
N ARG A 187 -0.18 -16.23 -3.79
CA ARG A 187 -0.15 -16.96 -5.06
C ARG A 187 0.55 -16.13 -6.15
N PRO A 188 0.96 -16.73 -7.27
CA PRO A 188 1.52 -15.97 -8.38
C PRO A 188 0.60 -14.85 -8.84
N PHE A 189 1.16 -13.68 -9.14
CA PHE A 189 0.41 -12.54 -9.65
C PHE A 189 0.03 -12.78 -11.12
N ASP A 190 -1.25 -12.52 -11.47
CA ASP A 190 -1.78 -12.70 -12.82
C ASP A 190 -2.18 -11.35 -13.45
N TYR A 191 -3.04 -10.60 -12.78
CA TYR A 191 -3.51 -9.32 -13.27
C TYR A 191 -3.69 -8.30 -12.16
N VAL A 192 -3.30 -7.05 -12.42
CA VAL A 192 -3.43 -5.94 -11.46
C VAL A 192 -3.94 -4.68 -12.14
N ILE A 193 -4.81 -3.96 -11.44
CA ILE A 193 -5.15 -2.57 -11.73
C ILE A 193 -4.55 -1.73 -10.60
N ILE A 194 -3.84 -0.68 -10.96
CA ILE A 194 -3.27 0.30 -10.01
C ILE A 194 -4.03 1.61 -10.22
N ASP A 195 -4.78 2.02 -9.18
CA ASP A 195 -5.43 3.33 -9.14
C ASP A 195 -4.47 4.38 -8.58
N GLU A 196 -4.60 5.63 -9.04
CA GLU A 196 -3.68 6.73 -8.69
C GLU A 196 -2.20 6.35 -8.95
N ILE A 197 -1.93 5.95 -10.19
CA ILE A 197 -0.63 5.36 -10.62
C ILE A 197 0.54 6.33 -10.45
N ASP A 198 0.32 7.63 -10.55
CA ASP A 198 1.31 8.68 -10.32
C ASP A 198 1.76 8.73 -8.85
N ASP A 199 0.83 8.66 -7.90
CA ASP A 199 1.18 8.54 -6.49
C ASP A 199 1.93 7.21 -6.23
N ILE A 200 1.40 6.08 -6.66
CA ILE A 200 1.97 4.77 -6.32
C ILE A 200 3.31 4.50 -6.99
N LEU A 201 3.44 4.77 -8.29
CA LEU A 201 4.64 4.40 -9.07
C LEU A 201 5.69 5.51 -9.17
N LEU A 202 5.36 6.75 -8.85
CA LEU A 202 6.31 7.87 -8.87
C LEU A 202 6.61 8.36 -7.46
N ASP A 203 5.64 8.81 -6.69
CA ASP A 203 5.85 9.44 -5.40
C ASP A 203 6.18 8.40 -4.31
N SER A 204 5.31 7.42 -4.09
CA SER A 204 5.50 6.39 -3.08
C SER A 204 6.65 5.42 -3.41
N ALA A 205 6.97 5.22 -4.68
CA ALA A 205 8.06 4.32 -5.11
C ALA A 205 9.45 4.77 -4.67
N GLN A 206 9.62 6.04 -4.30
CA GLN A 206 10.88 6.56 -3.78
C GLN A 206 11.13 6.17 -2.32
N THR A 207 10.11 5.74 -1.60
CA THR A 207 10.21 5.35 -0.19
C THR A 207 10.35 3.83 -0.08
N PRO A 208 11.48 3.31 0.42
CA PRO A 208 11.66 1.86 0.54
C PRO A 208 10.75 1.29 1.64
N LEU A 209 10.19 0.11 1.40
CA LEU A 209 9.54 -0.69 2.44
C LEU A 209 10.63 -1.44 3.22
N ILE A 210 10.62 -1.30 4.55
CA ILE A 210 11.62 -1.91 5.41
C ILE A 210 10.93 -2.77 6.46
N ILE A 211 11.28 -4.06 6.52
CA ILE A 211 10.96 -4.92 7.65
C ILE A 211 12.19 -4.93 8.57
N ALA A 212 12.03 -4.37 9.77
CA ALA A 212 13.05 -4.41 10.80
C ALA A 212 12.61 -5.40 11.89
N GLY A 213 13.48 -6.36 12.22
CA GLY A 213 13.29 -7.19 13.40
C GLY A 213 13.59 -6.41 14.69
N ALA A 214 13.17 -6.93 15.83
CA ALA A 214 13.57 -6.39 17.12
C ALA A 214 15.10 -6.29 17.19
N PRO A 215 15.67 -5.18 17.67
CA PRO A 215 17.11 -5.02 17.74
C PRO A 215 17.70 -6.14 18.62
N ARG A 216 18.68 -6.87 18.10
CA ARG A 216 19.36 -7.97 18.81
C ARG A 216 20.09 -7.52 20.06
N VAL A 217 20.33 -6.21 20.18
CA VAL A 217 20.94 -5.57 21.35
C VAL A 217 20.16 -4.28 21.61
N GLN A 218 19.41 -4.22 22.69
CA GLN A 218 18.94 -2.95 23.24
C GLN A 218 20.15 -2.23 23.80
N SER A 219 20.71 -1.27 23.07
CA SER A 219 21.71 -0.37 23.64
C SER A 219 20.97 0.65 24.50
N ASN A 220 21.10 0.53 25.82
CA ASN A 220 20.47 1.43 26.78
C ASN A 220 21.19 2.81 26.86
N HIS A 221 21.75 3.25 25.70
CA HIS A 221 22.60 4.44 25.65
C HIS A 221 21.83 5.72 25.28
N TYR A 222 20.57 5.60 24.80
CA TYR A 222 19.81 6.77 24.34
C TYR A 222 19.59 7.79 25.49
N GLY A 223 19.15 7.35 26.67
CA GLY A 223 18.93 8.26 27.81
C GLY A 223 20.20 8.97 28.31
N ILE A 224 21.35 8.26 28.28
CA ILE A 224 22.65 8.88 28.66
C ILE A 224 23.07 9.92 27.60
N ILE A 225 22.88 9.58 26.32
CA ILE A 225 23.21 10.45 25.20
C ILE A 225 22.27 11.66 25.14
N ASP A 226 20.98 11.48 25.41
CA ASP A 226 20.01 12.57 25.51
C ASP A 226 20.44 13.58 26.59
N THR A 227 20.81 13.09 27.79
CA THR A 227 21.34 13.93 28.85
C THR A 227 22.60 14.69 28.41
N LEU A 228 23.52 14.05 27.69
CA LEU A 228 24.68 14.69 27.12
C LEU A 228 24.30 15.84 26.16
N VAL A 229 23.37 15.60 25.24
CA VAL A 229 22.93 16.61 24.24
C VAL A 229 22.43 17.87 24.92
N THR A 230 21.69 17.76 26.03
CA THR A 230 21.19 18.92 26.77
C THR A 230 22.32 19.81 27.37
N THR A 231 23.54 19.28 27.48
CA THR A 231 24.71 20.03 27.98
C THR A 231 25.54 20.68 26.88
N LEU A 232 25.33 20.29 25.61
CA LEU A 232 26.11 20.79 24.48
C LEU A 232 25.50 22.07 23.90
N VAL A 233 26.39 22.98 23.47
CA VAL A 233 26.03 24.29 22.92
C VAL A 233 26.26 24.32 21.42
N GLU A 234 25.20 24.66 20.66
CA GLU A 234 25.31 24.85 19.21
C GLU A 234 26.26 25.98 18.86
N GLY A 235 27.05 25.79 17.82
CA GLY A 235 28.10 26.74 17.39
C GLY A 235 29.42 26.62 18.15
N GLU A 236 29.41 26.04 19.36
CA GLU A 236 30.61 25.79 20.15
C GLU A 236 31.00 24.31 20.18
N ASP A 237 30.09 23.45 20.57
CA ASP A 237 30.31 22.02 20.76
C ASP A 237 29.90 21.18 19.55
N TYR A 238 28.87 21.62 18.83
CA TYR A 238 28.46 21.01 17.57
C TYR A 238 27.96 22.05 16.57
N ILE A 239 27.96 21.68 15.29
CA ILE A 239 27.39 22.48 14.21
C ILE A 239 26.27 21.69 13.59
N PHE A 240 25.12 22.36 13.41
CA PHE A 240 23.93 21.82 12.73
C PHE A 240 23.64 22.66 11.47
N LYS A 241 23.49 21.99 10.34
CA LYS A 241 23.06 22.61 9.07
C LYS A 241 21.69 22.08 8.69
N GLU A 242 20.67 22.85 8.96
CA GLU A 242 19.29 22.51 8.70
C GLU A 242 19.02 22.18 7.22
N GLU A 243 19.56 22.96 6.28
CA GLU A 243 19.37 22.77 4.84
C GLU A 243 19.84 21.40 4.31
N LYS A 244 20.82 20.78 4.97
CA LYS A 244 21.41 19.49 4.57
C LYS A 244 21.16 18.38 5.56
N ASP A 245 20.48 18.69 6.66
CA ASP A 245 20.23 17.74 7.75
C ASP A 245 21.54 17.10 8.30
N GLU A 246 22.62 17.90 8.30
CA GLU A 246 23.96 17.47 8.70
C GLU A 246 24.32 17.98 10.10
N VAL A 247 24.87 17.08 10.93
CA VAL A 247 25.38 17.36 12.26
C VAL A 247 26.82 16.86 12.38
N TRP A 248 27.71 17.67 12.94
CA TRP A 248 29.04 17.21 13.36
C TRP A 248 29.52 17.92 14.62
N LEU A 249 30.28 17.20 15.43
CA LEU A 249 30.89 17.77 16.62
C LEU A 249 32.14 18.59 16.28
N THR A 250 32.35 19.64 17.03
CA THR A 250 33.66 20.34 17.06
C THR A 250 34.65 19.55 17.90
N THR A 251 35.89 19.93 17.85
CA THR A 251 36.92 19.35 18.75
C THR A 251 36.57 19.56 20.23
N LYS A 252 35.91 20.68 20.56
CA LYS A 252 35.43 20.98 21.92
C LYS A 252 34.30 20.04 22.31
N GLY A 253 33.32 19.84 21.43
CA GLY A 253 32.19 18.92 21.68
C GLY A 253 32.61 17.45 21.79
N ALA A 254 33.59 17.03 20.98
CA ALA A 254 34.13 15.67 21.11
C ALA A 254 34.78 15.47 22.50
N LYS A 255 35.58 16.44 22.99
CA LYS A 255 36.17 16.39 24.34
C LYS A 255 35.12 16.45 25.46
N ALA A 256 34.06 17.23 25.28
CA ALA A 256 32.95 17.26 26.23
C ALA A 256 32.25 15.89 26.31
N ALA A 257 32.01 15.24 25.16
CA ALA A 257 31.45 13.90 25.10
C ALA A 257 32.38 12.84 25.73
N GLU A 258 33.71 12.91 25.48
CA GLU A 258 34.70 12.05 26.12
C GLU A 258 34.65 12.17 27.64
N SER A 259 34.65 13.41 28.15
CA SER A 259 34.60 13.68 29.58
C SER A 259 33.31 13.19 30.23
N PHE A 260 32.17 13.40 29.56
CA PHE A 260 30.85 13.00 30.07
C PHE A 260 30.68 11.48 30.11
N LEU A 261 31.13 10.81 29.04
CA LEU A 261 31.00 9.36 28.91
C LEU A 261 32.10 8.57 29.61
N GLY A 262 33.18 9.25 30.09
CA GLY A 262 34.35 8.62 30.70
C GLY A 262 35.17 7.77 29.74
N ILE A 263 35.23 8.16 28.46
CA ILE A 263 35.92 7.45 27.39
C ILE A 263 37.09 8.31 26.84
N ASP A 264 38.06 7.65 26.25
CA ASP A 264 39.15 8.30 25.52
C ASP A 264 38.91 8.20 24.01
N HIS A 265 39.21 9.24 23.25
CA HIS A 265 39.12 9.32 21.81
C HIS A 265 37.70 8.89 21.26
N PHE A 266 36.78 9.81 21.31
CA PHE A 266 35.38 9.64 20.92
C PHE A 266 35.14 8.93 19.56
N TYR A 267 36.03 9.13 18.60
CA TYR A 267 35.93 8.55 17.26
C TYR A 267 36.67 7.21 17.08
N LYS A 268 37.06 6.52 18.13
CA LYS A 268 37.54 5.14 18.02
C LYS A 268 36.43 4.22 17.57
N GLU A 269 36.77 3.15 16.86
CA GLU A 269 35.82 2.15 16.36
C GLU A 269 34.93 1.57 17.48
N GLU A 270 35.50 1.30 18.65
CA GLU A 270 34.78 0.80 19.84
C GLU A 270 33.71 1.78 20.36
N HIS A 271 33.86 3.11 20.10
CA HIS A 271 32.94 4.17 20.51
C HIS A 271 32.03 4.66 19.38
N ALA A 272 32.08 4.04 18.20
CA ALA A 272 31.28 4.44 17.02
C ALA A 272 29.75 4.44 17.28
N VAL A 273 29.30 3.60 18.20
CA VAL A 273 27.89 3.55 18.63
C VAL A 273 27.49 4.85 19.33
N PHE A 274 28.31 5.36 20.25
CA PHE A 274 28.05 6.63 20.95
C PHE A 274 28.07 7.80 19.98
N ALA A 275 29.02 7.84 19.06
CA ALA A 275 29.14 8.91 18.07
C ALA A 275 27.88 8.98 17.19
N ARG A 276 27.39 7.83 16.75
CA ARG A 276 26.17 7.74 15.95
C ARG A 276 24.92 8.14 16.74
N HIS A 277 24.77 7.65 17.97
CA HIS A 277 23.63 8.00 18.81
C HIS A 277 23.62 9.49 19.15
N LEU A 278 24.78 10.11 19.38
CA LEU A 278 24.88 11.54 19.65
C LEU A 278 24.42 12.39 18.46
N VAL A 279 24.83 12.03 17.25
CA VAL A 279 24.35 12.68 16.03
C VAL A 279 22.83 12.56 15.89
N TYR A 280 22.26 11.38 16.10
CA TYR A 280 20.81 11.19 16.02
C TYR A 280 20.05 11.90 17.12
N ALA A 281 20.57 11.95 18.35
CA ALA A 281 19.95 12.69 19.44
C ALA A 281 19.95 14.20 19.17
N ILE A 282 21.04 14.78 18.66
CA ILE A 282 21.07 16.18 18.25
C ILE A 282 20.06 16.45 17.14
N ARG A 283 19.96 15.57 16.13
CA ARG A 283 18.96 15.68 15.05
C ARG A 283 17.53 15.58 15.60
N ALA A 284 17.27 14.67 16.52
CA ALA A 284 15.97 14.54 17.17
C ALA A 284 15.54 15.85 17.85
N HIS A 285 16.40 16.44 18.65
CA HIS A 285 16.14 17.73 19.32
C HIS A 285 15.96 18.91 18.36
N LYS A 286 16.62 18.90 17.18
CA LYS A 286 16.60 20.04 16.26
C LYS A 286 15.47 19.95 15.22
N LEU A 287 15.12 18.77 14.78
CA LEU A 287 14.23 18.57 13.64
C LEU A 287 12.81 18.16 14.02
N PHE A 288 12.62 17.65 15.25
CA PHE A 288 11.33 17.08 15.65
C PHE A 288 10.78 17.77 16.89
N THR A 289 9.58 18.30 16.76
CA THR A 289 8.85 18.96 17.83
C THR A 289 7.62 18.14 18.19
N LYS A 290 7.46 17.80 19.47
CA LYS A 290 6.27 17.13 19.98
C LYS A 290 5.01 17.92 19.64
N ASP A 291 3.92 17.23 19.33
CA ASP A 291 2.61 17.75 18.96
C ASP A 291 2.58 18.51 17.60
N LYS A 292 3.70 18.52 16.87
CA LYS A 292 3.81 19.06 15.52
C LYS A 292 4.33 18.00 14.54
N ASP A 293 5.46 17.42 14.82
CA ASP A 293 6.12 16.43 13.95
C ASP A 293 5.86 15.01 14.43
N TYR A 294 5.51 14.83 15.70
CA TYR A 294 5.10 13.55 16.28
C TYR A 294 4.18 13.74 17.49
N VAL A 295 3.42 12.70 17.82
CA VAL A 295 2.59 12.59 19.03
C VAL A 295 2.94 11.33 19.80
N ILE A 296 2.63 11.30 21.11
CA ILE A 296 2.77 10.10 21.94
C ILE A 296 1.40 9.49 22.14
N ARG A 297 1.23 8.22 21.75
CA ARG A 297 0.03 7.42 22.01
C ARG A 297 0.39 6.22 22.87
N GLY A 298 -0.08 6.22 24.12
CA GLY A 298 0.37 5.23 25.09
C GLY A 298 1.87 5.38 25.35
N ASP A 299 2.64 4.33 25.06
CA ASP A 299 4.08 4.31 25.21
C ASP A 299 4.82 4.39 23.86
N GLU A 300 4.12 4.68 22.75
CA GLU A 300 4.70 4.73 21.41
C GLU A 300 4.68 6.14 20.81
N MET A 301 5.76 6.50 20.13
CA MET A 301 5.87 7.72 19.34
C MET A 301 5.31 7.46 17.94
N VAL A 302 4.38 8.32 17.47
CA VAL A 302 3.75 8.25 16.15
C VAL A 302 4.04 9.54 15.40
N LEU A 303 4.60 9.40 14.19
CA LEU A 303 4.89 10.55 13.32
C LEU A 303 3.64 11.21 12.78
N VAL A 304 3.71 12.51 12.53
CA VAL A 304 2.67 13.30 11.86
C VAL A 304 3.16 13.67 10.48
N ASP A 305 2.34 13.40 9.47
CA ASP A 305 2.62 13.86 8.11
C ASP A 305 2.49 15.39 8.03
N LYS A 306 3.57 16.06 7.66
CA LYS A 306 3.63 17.54 7.56
C LYS A 306 2.67 18.13 6.53
N GLY A 307 2.32 17.39 5.49
CA GLY A 307 1.44 17.85 4.43
C GLY A 307 -0.04 17.72 4.76
N THR A 308 -0.43 16.62 5.37
CA THR A 308 -1.83 16.26 5.62
C THR A 308 -2.26 16.37 7.09
N GLY A 309 -1.30 16.45 8.02
CA GLY A 309 -1.56 16.41 9.47
C GLY A 309 -2.03 15.05 9.98
N ARG A 310 -1.97 14.00 9.16
CA ARG A 310 -2.39 12.64 9.53
C ARG A 310 -1.31 11.90 10.30
N LEU A 311 -1.73 10.99 11.16
CA LEU A 311 -0.83 10.12 11.89
C LEU A 311 -0.30 9.01 10.97
N MET A 312 1.01 8.77 11.04
CA MET A 312 1.74 7.78 10.23
C MET A 312 2.12 6.58 11.10
N GLU A 313 1.14 5.78 11.52
CA GLU A 313 1.30 4.71 12.51
C GLU A 313 2.27 3.59 12.05
N MET A 314 2.37 3.37 10.74
CA MET A 314 3.24 2.33 10.16
C MET A 314 4.63 2.82 9.75
N THR A 315 4.91 4.12 9.92
CA THR A 315 6.18 4.72 9.47
C THR A 315 7.15 4.86 10.61
N LYS A 316 8.34 4.26 10.47
CA LYS A 316 9.46 4.43 11.42
C LYS A 316 10.66 5.07 10.74
N LEU A 317 11.30 6.02 11.42
CA LEU A 317 12.53 6.65 10.95
C LEU A 317 13.70 5.67 11.03
N GLN A 318 14.60 5.77 10.06
CA GLN A 318 15.72 4.84 9.89
C GLN A 318 16.91 5.16 10.81
N GLY A 319 17.81 4.19 10.92
CA GLY A 319 19.16 4.34 11.46
C GLY A 319 19.25 4.51 12.97
N GLY A 320 18.15 4.49 13.71
CA GLY A 320 18.11 4.77 15.15
C GLY A 320 17.58 6.16 15.50
N LEU A 321 17.18 6.96 14.49
CA LEU A 321 16.60 8.29 14.74
C LEU A 321 15.22 8.18 15.42
N HIS A 322 14.43 7.15 15.10
CA HIS A 322 13.14 6.89 15.76
C HIS A 322 13.31 6.72 17.26
N GLN A 323 14.24 5.85 17.67
CA GLN A 323 14.58 5.61 19.07
C GLN A 323 15.19 6.83 19.78
N ALA A 324 15.84 7.71 19.02
CA ALA A 324 16.39 8.95 19.58
C ALA A 324 15.31 10.00 19.85
N ILE A 325 14.12 9.87 19.26
CA ILE A 325 12.97 10.76 19.50
C ILE A 325 12.10 10.22 20.64
N GLU A 326 11.96 8.88 20.77
CA GLU A 326 11.28 8.20 21.89
C GLU A 326 11.93 8.52 23.24
#